data_bc961030fd44c50fc25f786abdb31c6a
#
_entry.id   bc961030fd44c50fc25f786abdb31c6a
#
_cell.length_a   1.000
_cell.length_b   1.000
_cell.length_c   1.000
_cell.angle_alpha   90.00
_cell.angle_beta   90.00
_cell.angle_gamma   90.00
#
_symmetry.space_group_name_H-M   'P 1'
#
loop_
_entity.id
_entity.type
_entity.pdbx_description
1 polymer ?
#
loop_
_entity_poly.entity_id
_entity_poly.type
_entity_poly.pdbx_seq_one_letter_code
_entity_poly.pdbx_strand_id
1 'polypeptide(L)'
;IKTYYCDTTTLDEAHYLCAILNAPCTNQAIKAYQSQGLFGERDIGRTPFEACAIPPFDPTNADHIELARLSKEAHEATLFIRTAEIKGGIGGMRRLARESAEAQINAIDLITQKVLDL
;
A
#
# COMPACT_ATOMS: atom_id res chain seq x y z
N ILE A 1 4.38 0.97 -20.44
CA ILE A 1 3.82 0.88 -19.08
C ILE A 1 3.48 -0.57 -18.77
N LYS A 2 4.00 -1.05 -17.66
CA LYS A 2 3.68 -2.39 -17.17
C LYS A 2 2.69 -2.29 -16.03
N THR A 3 1.63 -3.10 -16.08
CA THR A 3 0.62 -3.18 -15.03
C THR A 3 0.51 -4.62 -14.56
N TYR A 4 0.52 -4.80 -13.26
CA TYR A 4 0.30 -6.10 -12.62
C TYR A 4 -0.98 -6.05 -11.80
N TYR A 5 -1.71 -7.14 -11.78
CA TYR A 5 -2.93 -7.24 -11.00
C TYR A 5 -3.03 -8.59 -10.30
N CYS A 6 -3.85 -8.63 -9.27
CA CYS A 6 -4.13 -9.83 -8.51
C CYS A 6 -5.64 -9.92 -8.28
N ASP A 7 -6.20 -11.08 -8.60
CA ASP A 7 -7.62 -11.32 -8.33
C ASP A 7 -7.84 -11.59 -6.86
N THR A 8 -8.88 -10.98 -6.30
CA THR A 8 -9.31 -11.23 -4.92
C THR A 8 -10.74 -11.72 -4.89
N THR A 9 -11.10 -12.49 -3.85
CA THR A 9 -12.44 -13.06 -3.71
C THR A 9 -13.36 -12.18 -2.86
N THR A 10 -12.80 -11.33 -2.02
CA THR A 10 -13.56 -10.42 -1.16
C THR A 10 -12.96 -9.02 -1.17
N LEU A 11 -13.76 -8.04 -0.81
CA LEU A 11 -13.29 -6.66 -0.66
C LEU A 11 -12.27 -6.53 0.48
N ASP A 12 -12.45 -7.29 1.56
CA ASP A 12 -11.52 -7.31 2.68
C ASP A 12 -10.14 -7.82 2.28
N GLU A 13 -10.09 -8.87 1.48
CA GLU A 13 -8.82 -9.37 0.92
C GLU A 13 -8.15 -8.32 0.06
N ALA A 14 -8.89 -7.62 -0.79
CA ALA A 14 -8.37 -6.56 -1.63
C ALA A 14 -7.78 -5.43 -0.78
N HIS A 15 -8.47 -5.01 0.27
CA HIS A 15 -7.97 -3.96 1.18
C HIS A 15 -6.77 -4.43 2.00
N TYR A 16 -6.75 -5.68 2.43
CA TYR A 16 -5.60 -6.27 3.10
C TYR A 16 -4.34 -6.20 2.23
N LEU A 17 -4.45 -6.64 0.98
CA LEU A 17 -3.33 -6.58 0.04
C LEU A 17 -2.95 -5.13 -0.27
N CYS A 18 -3.92 -4.26 -0.47
CA CYS A 18 -3.68 -2.84 -0.71
C CYS A 18 -2.90 -2.19 0.44
N ALA A 19 -3.25 -2.50 1.68
CA ALA A 19 -2.55 -2.01 2.86
C ALA A 19 -1.08 -2.44 2.84
N ILE A 20 -0.81 -3.73 2.67
CA ILE A 20 0.55 -4.26 2.66
C ILE A 20 1.38 -3.69 1.52
N LEU A 21 0.81 -3.67 0.31
CA LEU A 21 1.55 -3.22 -0.88
C LEU A 21 1.89 -1.73 -0.84
N ASN A 22 1.14 -0.94 -0.10
CA ASN A 22 1.39 0.49 0.05
C ASN A 22 2.10 0.86 1.35
N ALA A 23 2.40 -0.11 2.20
CA ALA A 23 3.12 0.16 3.45
C ALA A 23 4.55 0.61 3.17
N PRO A 24 5.05 1.65 3.87
CA PRO A 24 6.43 2.10 3.71
C PRO A 24 7.47 0.99 3.90
N CYS A 25 7.28 0.11 4.88
CA CYS A 25 8.21 -1.01 5.14
C CYS A 25 8.26 -2.01 3.98
N THR A 26 7.14 -2.26 3.32
CA THR A 26 7.10 -3.13 2.14
C THR A 26 7.87 -2.50 0.99
N ASN A 27 7.64 -1.22 0.73
CA ASN A 27 8.35 -0.48 -0.29
C ASN A 27 9.87 -0.52 -0.05
N GLN A 28 10.29 -0.36 1.19
CA GLN A 28 11.69 -0.43 1.57
C GLN A 28 12.27 -1.85 1.37
N ALA A 29 11.48 -2.88 1.71
CA ALA A 29 11.92 -4.28 1.59
C ALA A 29 12.12 -4.71 0.13
N ILE A 30 11.27 -4.24 -0.79
CA ILE A 30 11.36 -4.63 -2.20
C ILE A 30 12.33 -3.77 -3.01
N LYS A 31 12.86 -2.71 -2.44
CA LYS A 31 13.67 -1.72 -3.15
C LYS A 31 14.91 -2.34 -3.82
N ALA A 32 15.54 -3.31 -3.18
CA ALA A 32 16.71 -4.02 -3.71
C ALA A 32 16.41 -4.82 -4.99
N TYR A 33 15.14 -5.15 -5.23
CA TYR A 33 14.72 -5.95 -6.38
C TYR A 33 14.14 -5.11 -7.52
N GLN A 34 14.05 -3.79 -7.35
CA GLN A 34 13.52 -2.90 -8.38
C GLN A 34 14.59 -2.57 -9.41
N SER A 35 14.18 -2.47 -10.67
CA SER A 35 15.06 -2.06 -11.75
C SER A 35 15.53 -0.63 -11.55
N GLN A 36 16.82 -0.39 -11.75
CA GLN A 36 17.40 0.96 -11.72
C GLN A 36 17.16 1.65 -13.07
N GLY A 37 16.63 2.86 -13.02
CA GLY A 37 16.49 3.72 -14.17
C GLY A 37 17.34 4.98 -14.00
N LEU A 38 17.23 5.91 -14.94
CA LEU A 38 17.96 7.18 -14.90
C LEU A 38 17.62 8.00 -13.65
N PHE A 39 16.40 7.84 -13.13
CA PHE A 39 15.87 8.57 -11.98
C PHE A 39 15.61 7.66 -10.75
N GLY A 40 16.31 6.54 -10.65
CA GLY A 40 16.16 5.59 -9.55
C GLY A 40 15.32 4.36 -9.89
N GLU A 41 14.81 3.70 -8.89
CA GLU A 41 14.01 2.49 -9.02
C GLU A 41 12.68 2.79 -9.72
N ARG A 42 12.38 2.07 -10.80
CA ARG A 42 11.22 2.36 -11.65
C ARG A 42 10.22 1.22 -11.74
N ASP A 43 10.71 0.00 -11.80
CA ASP A 43 9.87 -1.16 -12.04
C ASP A 43 9.67 -1.98 -10.78
N ILE A 44 8.42 -2.34 -10.53
CA ILE A 44 8.05 -3.29 -9.50
C ILE A 44 7.56 -4.54 -10.23
N GLY A 45 8.34 -5.61 -10.18
CA GLY A 45 7.99 -6.86 -10.81
C GLY A 45 7.35 -7.83 -9.81
N ARG A 46 7.16 -9.07 -10.26
CA ARG A 46 6.61 -10.15 -9.45
C ARG A 46 7.59 -10.61 -8.35
N THR A 47 8.87 -10.68 -8.67
CA THR A 47 9.93 -11.19 -7.78
C THR A 47 9.99 -10.48 -6.42
N PRO A 48 9.90 -9.14 -6.34
CA PRO A 48 9.92 -8.46 -5.04
C PRO A 48 8.80 -8.92 -4.10
N PHE A 49 7.61 -9.13 -4.63
CA PHE A 49 6.47 -9.56 -3.81
C PHE A 49 6.58 -11.02 -3.38
N GLU A 50 7.14 -11.87 -4.22
CA GLU A 50 7.47 -13.26 -3.84
C GLU A 50 8.52 -13.27 -2.72
N ALA A 51 9.52 -12.40 -2.80
CA ALA A 51 10.56 -12.28 -1.78
C ALA A 51 10.01 -11.77 -0.43
N CYS A 52 8.98 -10.92 -0.45
CA CYS A 52 8.33 -10.43 0.77
C CYS A 52 7.48 -11.51 1.47
N ALA A 53 7.12 -12.58 0.77
CA ALA A 53 6.35 -13.69 1.33
C ALA A 53 5.06 -13.23 2.03
N ILE A 54 4.22 -12.47 1.32
CA ILE A 54 2.97 -11.96 1.87
C ILE A 54 2.04 -13.15 2.20
N PRO A 55 1.60 -13.29 3.47
CA PRO A 55 0.71 -14.40 3.83
C PRO A 55 -0.64 -14.27 3.13
N PRO A 56 -1.29 -15.40 2.76
CA PRO A 56 -2.66 -15.35 2.27
C PRO A 56 -3.59 -14.71 3.30
N PHE A 57 -4.59 -13.96 2.83
CA PHE A 57 -5.54 -13.32 3.74
C PHE A 57 -6.29 -14.34 4.58
N ASP A 58 -6.22 -14.17 5.90
CA ASP A 58 -6.93 -15.00 6.86
C ASP A 58 -8.00 -14.15 7.56
N PRO A 59 -9.30 -14.39 7.29
CA PRO A 59 -10.38 -13.60 7.89
C PRO A 59 -10.53 -13.81 9.39
N THR A 60 -9.81 -14.75 9.99
CA THR A 60 -9.81 -14.99 11.44
C THR A 60 -8.59 -14.33 12.13
N ASN A 61 -7.63 -13.83 11.37
CA ASN A 61 -6.44 -13.18 11.91
C ASN A 61 -6.72 -11.71 12.18
N ALA A 62 -6.58 -11.29 13.45
CA ALA A 62 -6.89 -9.92 13.86
C ALA A 62 -6.04 -8.86 13.14
N ASP A 63 -4.77 -9.15 12.88
CA ASP A 63 -3.88 -8.22 12.18
C ASP A 63 -4.29 -8.05 10.71
N HIS A 64 -4.70 -9.14 10.05
CA HIS A 64 -5.18 -9.09 8.67
C HIS A 64 -6.47 -8.27 8.55
N ILE A 65 -7.40 -8.48 9.48
CA ILE A 65 -8.66 -7.72 9.54
C ILE A 65 -8.37 -6.22 9.78
N GLU A 66 -7.47 -5.92 10.69
CA GLU A 66 -7.10 -4.54 11.02
C GLU A 66 -6.44 -3.84 9.84
N LEU A 67 -5.57 -4.52 9.08
CA LEU A 67 -4.99 -3.96 7.85
C LEU A 67 -6.07 -3.63 6.83
N ALA A 68 -7.04 -4.53 6.64
CA ALA A 68 -8.15 -4.27 5.72
C ALA A 68 -8.98 -3.06 6.17
N ARG A 69 -9.26 -2.95 7.48
CA ARG A 69 -10.00 -1.82 8.05
C ARG A 69 -9.27 -0.50 7.84
N LEU A 70 -7.98 -0.47 8.11
CA LEU A 70 -7.16 0.74 7.96
C LEU A 70 -7.06 1.18 6.50
N SER A 71 -6.99 0.23 5.57
CA SER A 71 -7.02 0.54 4.14
C SER A 71 -8.34 1.21 3.75
N LYS A 72 -9.47 0.70 4.24
CA LYS A 72 -10.78 1.32 4.00
C LYS A 72 -10.83 2.74 4.55
N GLU A 73 -10.37 2.95 5.78
CA GLU A 73 -10.31 4.28 6.39
C GLU A 73 -9.42 5.24 5.58
N ALA A 74 -8.27 4.78 5.12
CA ALA A 74 -7.37 5.59 4.30
C ALA A 74 -8.04 6.02 2.99
N HIS A 75 -8.77 5.11 2.34
CA HIS A 75 -9.53 5.44 1.14
C HIS A 75 -10.60 6.49 1.41
N GLU A 76 -11.35 6.34 2.50
CA GLU A 76 -12.38 7.32 2.89
C GLU A 76 -11.78 8.68 3.21
N ALA A 77 -10.65 8.71 3.90
CA ALA A 77 -9.96 9.95 4.27
C ALA A 77 -9.48 10.75 3.03
N THR A 78 -9.34 10.11 1.89
CA THR A 78 -8.84 10.75 0.66
C THR A 78 -9.91 10.97 -0.41
N LEU A 79 -11.16 10.57 -0.16
CA LEU A 79 -12.25 10.68 -1.16
C LEU A 79 -12.49 12.11 -1.63
N PHE A 80 -12.37 13.10 -0.75
CA PHE A 80 -12.60 14.50 -1.07
C PHE A 80 -11.64 15.05 -2.13
N ILE A 81 -10.50 14.41 -2.33
CA ILE A 81 -9.47 14.87 -3.28
C ILE A 81 -9.96 14.87 -4.71
N ARG A 82 -10.92 14.02 -5.04
CA ARG A 82 -11.50 13.93 -6.40
C ARG A 82 -12.21 15.21 -6.83
N THR A 83 -12.75 15.97 -5.89
CA THR A 83 -13.57 17.16 -6.16
C THR A 83 -12.90 18.45 -5.72
N ALA A 84 -11.79 18.40 -5.01
CA ALA A 84 -11.09 19.57 -4.52
C ALA A 84 -10.20 20.19 -5.60
N GLU A 85 -10.16 21.52 -5.66
CA GLU A 85 -9.13 22.23 -6.41
C GLU A 85 -7.85 22.19 -5.59
N ILE A 86 -6.78 21.59 -6.16
CA ILE A 86 -5.55 21.36 -5.44
C ILE A 86 -4.40 22.08 -6.12
N LYS A 87 -3.72 22.91 -5.35
CA LYS A 87 -2.53 23.61 -5.80
C LYS A 87 -1.37 22.63 -5.97
N GLY A 88 -0.59 22.83 -7.03
CA GLY A 88 0.60 22.00 -7.28
C GLY A 88 0.33 20.78 -8.15
N GLY A 89 -0.85 20.64 -8.76
CA GLY A 89 -1.18 19.56 -9.69
C GLY A 89 -1.09 18.17 -9.05
N ILE A 90 -0.56 17.19 -9.78
CA ILE A 90 -0.46 15.80 -9.32
C ILE A 90 0.43 15.67 -8.06
N GLY A 91 1.52 16.42 -8.00
CA GLY A 91 2.40 16.44 -6.83
C GLY A 91 1.69 16.94 -5.58
N GLY A 92 0.89 18.00 -5.72
CA GLY A 92 0.06 18.54 -4.64
C GLY A 92 -1.02 17.56 -4.19
N MET A 93 -1.66 16.85 -5.15
CA MET A 93 -2.65 15.82 -4.84
C MET A 93 -2.05 14.66 -4.04
N ARG A 94 -0.87 14.19 -4.44
CA ARG A 94 -0.17 13.11 -3.73
C ARG A 94 0.20 13.50 -2.30
N ARG A 95 0.66 14.72 -2.13
CA ARG A 95 1.00 15.25 -0.80
C ARG A 95 -0.22 15.30 0.09
N LEU A 96 -1.31 15.87 -0.41
CA LEU A 96 -2.56 15.98 0.34
C LEU A 96 -3.13 14.61 0.70
N ALA A 97 -3.09 13.65 -0.22
CA ALA A 97 -3.53 12.28 0.05
C ALA A 97 -2.71 11.65 1.18
N ARG A 98 -1.39 11.79 1.12
CA ARG A 98 -0.49 11.25 2.15
C ARG A 98 -0.75 11.89 3.52
N GLU A 99 -0.89 13.21 3.57
CA GLU A 99 -1.17 13.93 4.81
C GLU A 99 -2.54 13.56 5.38
N SER A 100 -3.55 13.42 4.53
CA SER A 100 -4.92 13.07 4.94
C SER A 100 -5.04 11.66 5.51
N ALA A 101 -4.20 10.73 5.06
CA ALA A 101 -4.21 9.34 5.50
C ALA A 101 -2.99 8.98 6.37
N GLU A 102 -2.25 9.95 6.89
CA GLU A 102 -0.99 9.73 7.61
C GLU A 102 -1.16 8.78 8.80
N ALA A 103 -2.19 8.97 9.60
CA ALA A 103 -2.45 8.13 10.77
C ALA A 103 -2.67 6.66 10.36
N GLN A 104 -3.45 6.43 9.30
CA GLN A 104 -3.71 5.10 8.79
C GLN A 104 -2.45 4.48 8.19
N ILE A 105 -1.67 5.24 7.43
CA ILE A 105 -0.42 4.77 6.83
C ILE A 105 0.58 4.34 7.92
N ASN A 106 0.73 5.12 8.97
CA ASN A 106 1.63 4.80 10.08
C ASN A 106 1.19 3.53 10.82
N ALA A 107 -0.11 3.39 11.08
CA ALA A 107 -0.66 2.19 11.72
C ALA A 107 -0.50 0.95 10.82
N ILE A 108 -0.77 1.09 9.53
CA ILE A 108 -0.56 0.03 8.53
C ILE A 108 0.91 -0.41 8.53
N ASP A 109 1.83 0.54 8.57
CA ASP A 109 3.26 0.23 8.53
C ASP A 109 3.69 -0.64 9.71
N LEU A 110 3.27 -0.29 10.91
CA LEU A 110 3.59 -1.06 12.12
C LEU A 110 3.04 -2.49 12.06
N ILE A 111 1.79 -2.65 11.64
CA ILE A 111 1.15 -3.97 11.56
C ILE A 111 1.78 -4.79 10.42
N THR A 112 2.09 -4.16 9.30
CA THR A 112 2.73 -4.84 8.18
C THR A 112 4.11 -5.36 8.54
N GLN A 113 4.90 -4.60 9.29
CA GLN A 113 6.20 -5.09 9.80
C GLN A 113 6.04 -6.39 10.58
N LYS A 114 5.01 -6.47 11.41
CA LYS A 114 4.71 -7.66 12.19
C LYS A 114 4.27 -8.83 11.30
N VAL A 115 3.37 -8.57 10.34
CA VAL A 115 2.82 -9.60 9.45
C VAL A 115 3.88 -10.17 8.51
N LEU A 116 4.79 -9.35 8.00
CA LEU A 116 5.86 -9.76 7.10
C LEU A 116 7.14 -10.17 7.83
N ASP A 117 7.18 -10.07 9.14
CA ASP A 117 8.35 -10.38 9.96
C ASP A 117 9.59 -9.54 9.55
N LEU A 118 9.37 -8.25 9.43
CA LEU A 118 10.41 -7.28 9.07
C LEU A 118 11.04 -6.61 10.29
#